data_460c12543622af052c9966eae9351ebf
#
_entry.id   460c12543622af052c9966eae9351ebf
#
_cell.length_a   1.000
_cell.length_b   1.000
_cell.length_c   1.000
_cell.angle_alpha   90.00
_cell.angle_beta   90.00
_cell.angle_gamma   90.00
#
_symmetry.space_group_name_H-M   'P 1'
#
loop_
_entity.id
_entity.type
_entity.pdbx_description
1 polymer ?
#
loop_
_entity_poly.entity_id
_entity_poly.type
_entity_poly.pdbx_seq_one_letter_code
_entity_poly.pdbx_strand_id
1 'polypeptide(L)' 'MGNFHRIQWIDGAIKEKRYPCIKTISEQFEISDRQAYRDIEYMKYSLGAPIEYSAKEKGYLYT' A
#
# COMPACT_ATOMS: atom_id res chain seq x y z
N MET A 1 6.99 -15.54 -0.23
CA MET A 1 6.16 -15.55 0.86
C MET A 1 5.86 -14.18 1.42
N GLY A 2 6.84 -13.46 1.80
CA GLY A 2 6.69 -12.30 2.62
C GLY A 2 5.75 -11.23 2.12
N ASN A 3 5.77 -10.91 0.83
CA ASN A 3 5.01 -9.75 0.38
C ASN A 3 3.54 -10.05 0.11
N PHE A 4 3.16 -11.32 -0.06
CA PHE A 4 1.76 -11.62 -0.31
C PHE A 4 0.87 -11.18 0.86
N HIS A 5 1.32 -11.46 2.07
CA HIS A 5 0.60 -11.05 3.26
C HIS A 5 0.49 -9.53 3.34
N ARG A 6 1.58 -8.83 3.03
CA ARG A 6 1.57 -7.37 3.04
C ARG A 6 0.62 -6.82 1.98
N ILE A 7 0.64 -7.42 0.79
CA ILE A 7 -0.22 -6.99 -0.31
C ILE A 7 -1.70 -7.14 0.09
N GLN A 8 -2.06 -8.25 0.72
CA GLN A 8 -3.43 -8.44 1.17
C GLN A 8 -3.83 -7.40 2.20
N TRP A 9 -2.93 -7.08 3.13
CA TRP A 9 -3.23 -6.09 4.15
C TRP A 9 -3.44 -4.71 3.53
N ILE A 10 -2.56 -4.34 2.59
CA ILE A 10 -2.65 -3.04 1.92
C ILE A 10 -3.96 -2.95 1.15
N ASP A 11 -4.30 -4.00 0.41
CA ASP A 11 -5.53 -4.05 -0.36
C ASP A 11 -6.75 -3.86 0.54
N GLY A 12 -6.79 -4.59 1.64
CA GLY A 12 -7.89 -4.46 2.59
C GLY A 12 -7.98 -3.07 3.19
N ALA A 13 -6.84 -2.49 3.55
CA ALA A 13 -6.82 -1.16 4.13
C ALA A 13 -7.33 -0.12 3.14
N ILE A 14 -6.95 -0.23 1.87
CA ILE A 14 -7.42 0.70 0.85
C ILE A 14 -8.92 0.54 0.64
N LYS A 15 -9.39 -0.70 0.57
CA LYS A 15 -10.83 -0.97 0.37
C LYS A 15 -11.67 -0.46 1.53
N GLU A 16 -11.10 -0.46 2.73
CA GLU A 16 -11.79 0.04 3.92
C GLU A 16 -11.62 1.56 4.08
N LYS A 17 -10.99 2.20 3.10
CA LYS A 17 -10.79 3.65 3.09
C LYS A 17 -9.98 4.13 4.29
N ARG A 18 -9.00 3.36 4.68
CA ARG A 18 -8.07 3.75 5.74
C ARG A 18 -6.95 4.63 5.24
N TYR A 19 -6.79 4.69 3.91
CA TYR A 19 -5.77 5.53 3.27
C TYR A 19 -4.38 5.29 3.82
N PRO A 20 -3.87 4.04 3.71
CA PRO A 20 -2.54 3.74 4.24
C PRO A 20 -1.48 4.51 3.46
N CYS A 21 -0.49 5.03 4.17
CA CYS A 21 0.65 5.68 3.53
C CYS A 21 1.88 4.81 3.69
N ILE A 22 2.97 5.20 3.03
CA ILE A 22 4.20 4.42 3.09
C ILE A 22 4.66 4.22 4.53
N LYS A 23 4.60 5.29 5.34
CA LYS A 23 5.00 5.19 6.73
C LYS A 23 4.16 4.20 7.50
N THR A 24 2.83 4.24 7.29
CA THR A 24 1.91 3.33 7.95
C THR A 24 2.25 1.88 7.58
N ILE A 25 2.51 1.62 6.30
CA ILE A 25 2.82 0.28 5.82
C ILE A 25 4.15 -0.19 6.40
N SER A 26 5.17 0.67 6.35
CA SER A 26 6.49 0.27 6.83
C SER A 26 6.48 -0.02 8.33
N GLU A 27 5.71 0.76 9.09
CA GLU A 27 5.61 0.53 10.53
C GLU A 27 4.81 -0.71 10.85
N GLN A 28 3.74 -0.95 10.09
CA GLN A 28 2.89 -2.11 10.32
C GLN A 28 3.66 -3.41 10.19
N PHE A 29 4.58 -3.48 9.25
CA PHE A 29 5.30 -4.72 8.94
C PHE A 29 6.78 -4.65 9.33
N GLU A 30 7.19 -3.55 9.95
CA GLU A 30 8.59 -3.36 10.37
C GLU A 30 9.55 -3.54 9.19
N ILE A 31 9.20 -2.93 8.07
CA ILE A 31 10.01 -2.93 6.87
C ILE A 31 10.43 -1.50 6.55
N SER A 32 11.40 -1.35 5.64
CA SER A 32 11.85 -0.03 5.25
C SER A 32 10.79 0.66 4.39
N ASP A 33 10.85 2.00 4.33
CA ASP A 33 9.98 2.76 3.44
C ASP A 33 10.18 2.33 2.00
N ARG A 34 11.42 2.02 1.63
CA ARG A 34 11.72 1.58 0.27
C ARG A 34 10.99 0.28 -0.07
N GLN A 35 10.95 -0.65 0.88
CA GLN A 35 10.23 -1.90 0.66
C GLN A 35 8.72 -1.66 0.56
N ALA A 36 8.20 -0.75 1.38
CA ALA A 36 6.78 -0.41 1.30
C ALA A 36 6.43 0.20 -0.06
N TYR A 37 7.29 1.06 -0.59
CA TYR A 37 7.11 1.60 -1.94
C TYR A 37 7.10 0.51 -2.99
N ARG A 38 8.01 -0.46 -2.87
CA ARG A 38 8.07 -1.56 -3.82
C ARG A 38 6.81 -2.40 -3.77
N ASP A 39 6.22 -2.58 -2.60
CA ASP A 39 4.96 -3.31 -2.49
C ASP A 39 3.84 -2.56 -3.19
N ILE A 40 3.77 -1.24 -3.03
CA ILE A 40 2.77 -0.43 -3.73
C ILE A 40 2.97 -0.50 -5.24
N GLU A 41 4.23 -0.40 -5.70
CA GLU A 41 4.52 -0.49 -7.12
C GLU A 41 4.17 -1.87 -7.68
N TYR A 42 4.40 -2.90 -6.90
CA TYR A 42 4.04 -4.25 -7.32
C TYR A 42 2.54 -4.35 -7.56
N MET A 43 1.75 -3.83 -6.63
CA MET A 43 0.29 -3.84 -6.80
C MET A 43 -0.12 -3.04 -8.03
N LYS A 44 0.51 -1.89 -8.22
CA LYS A 44 0.12 -0.98 -9.30
C LYS A 44 0.49 -1.53 -10.67
N TYR A 45 1.70 -2.07 -10.81
CA TYR A 45 2.20 -2.46 -12.12
C TYR A 45 2.06 -3.94 -12.42
N SER A 46 2.21 -4.80 -11.42
CA SER A 46 2.13 -6.24 -11.65
C SER A 46 0.71 -6.76 -11.50
N LEU A 47 -0.05 -6.22 -10.57
CA LEU A 47 -1.44 -6.66 -10.36
C LEU A 47 -2.46 -5.75 -11.04
N GLY A 48 -2.00 -4.64 -11.60
CA GLY A 48 -2.89 -3.71 -12.29
C GLY A 48 -3.85 -2.98 -11.38
N ALA A 49 -3.54 -2.86 -10.10
CA ALA A 49 -4.42 -2.16 -9.17
C ALA A 49 -4.42 -0.66 -9.46
N PRO A 50 -5.60 -0.01 -9.50
CA PRO A 50 -5.70 1.42 -9.80
C PRO A 50 -5.44 2.25 -8.56
N ILE A 51 -4.19 2.27 -8.12
CA ILE A 51 -3.77 2.95 -6.89
C ILE A 51 -3.29 4.35 -7.21
N GLU A 52 -3.73 5.32 -6.41
CA GLU A 52 -3.21 6.68 -6.47
C GLU A 52 -3.00 7.21 -5.07
N TYR A 53 -2.06 8.14 -4.93
CA TYR A 53 -1.83 8.80 -3.66
C TYR A 53 -2.71 10.03 -3.55
N SER A 54 -3.41 10.18 -2.44
CA SER A 54 -4.25 11.35 -2.19
C SER A 54 -3.57 12.26 -1.18
N ALA A 55 -3.22 13.47 -1.62
CA ALA A 55 -2.66 14.46 -0.70
C ALA A 55 -3.70 14.88 0.35
N LYS A 56 -4.97 14.88 -0.03
CA LYS A 56 -6.05 15.26 0.86
C LYS A 56 -6.18 14.26 2.01
N GLU A 57 -6.16 12.97 1.68
CA GLU A 57 -6.30 11.92 2.69
C GLU A 57 -4.97 11.50 3.27
N LYS A 58 -3.87 11.95 2.65
CA LYS A 58 -2.51 11.64 3.07
C LYS A 58 -2.25 10.14 3.04
N GLY A 59 -2.75 9.47 2.02
CA GLY A 59 -2.56 8.04 1.86
C GLY A 59 -3.01 7.57 0.50
N TYR A 60 -2.89 6.27 0.28
CA TYR A 60 -3.22 5.67 -1.00
C TYR A 60 -4.69 5.28 -1.05
N LEU A 61 -5.24 5.33 -2.25
CA LEU A 61 -6.63 4.92 -2.47
C LEU A 61 -6.73 4.26 -3.84
N TYR A 62 -7.83 3.56 -4.07
CA TYR A 62 -8.16 3.05 -5.40
C TYR A 62 -9.01 4.07 -6.14
N THR A 63 -8.70 4.24 -7.42
CA THR A 63 -9.46 5.17 -8.28
C THR A 63 -10.59 4.48 -9.01
#